data_77ddf3e1dc6cc48c1079b3f6083212e6
#
_entry.id   77ddf3e1dc6cc48c1079b3f6083212e6
#
_cell.length_a   1.000
_cell.length_b   1.000
_cell.length_c   1.000
_cell.angle_alpha   90.00
_cell.angle_beta   90.00
_cell.angle_gamma   90.00
#
_symmetry.space_group_name_H-M   'P 1'
#
loop_
_entity.id
_entity.type
_entity.pdbx_description
1 polymer ?
#
loop_
_entity_poly.entity_id
_entity_poly.type
_entity_poly.pdbx_seq_one_letter_code
_entity_poly.pdbx_strand_id
1 'polypeptide(L)'
;MKDTILTLHPEKKQGVNISKEKYEVIRKAILSALDKQKEISFMNLSRDVEKQVNGNFEGSVTWYVTTVKLDLEARGVIKRVPNSRPQLLRLA
;
A
#
# COMPACT_ATOMS: atom_id res chain seq x y z
N MET A 1 -7.94 -9.17 -22.21
CA MET A 1 -8.35 -9.44 -20.82
C MET A 1 -7.42 -8.74 -19.87
N LYS A 2 -7.99 -8.01 -18.92
CA LYS A 2 -7.16 -7.38 -17.88
C LYS A 2 -6.88 -8.38 -16.78
N ASP A 3 -5.62 -8.53 -16.43
CA ASP A 3 -5.24 -9.37 -15.32
C ASP A 3 -5.67 -8.74 -14.00
N THR A 4 -6.09 -9.56 -13.06
CA THR A 4 -6.44 -9.12 -11.72
C THR A 4 -5.60 -9.89 -10.72
N ILE A 5 -5.52 -9.35 -9.50
CA ILE A 5 -4.86 -10.01 -8.39
C ILE A 5 -5.81 -9.98 -7.19
N LEU A 6 -5.90 -11.11 -6.49
CA LEU A 6 -6.64 -11.18 -5.25
C LEU A 6 -5.73 -10.72 -4.13
N THR A 7 -6.07 -9.62 -3.48
CA THR A 7 -5.27 -9.10 -2.38
C THR A 7 -5.47 -9.94 -1.12
N LEU A 8 -4.48 -9.91 -0.24
CA LEU A 8 -4.52 -10.61 1.03
C LEU A 8 -4.82 -9.63 2.17
N HIS A 9 -5.17 -10.15 3.32
CA HIS A 9 -5.41 -9.36 4.53
C HIS A 9 -4.64 -9.99 5.69
N PRO A 10 -3.92 -9.19 6.51
CA PRO A 10 -3.08 -9.74 7.59
C PRO A 10 -3.89 -10.45 8.68
N GLU A 11 -5.18 -10.13 8.83
CA GLU A 11 -6.05 -10.80 9.78
C GLU A 11 -6.83 -11.95 9.14
N LYS A 12 -6.41 -12.40 7.96
CA LYS A 12 -7.05 -13.48 7.21
C LYS A 12 -8.50 -13.20 6.81
N LYS A 13 -8.85 -11.91 6.74
CA LYS A 13 -10.14 -11.51 6.20
C LYS A 13 -10.14 -11.66 4.70
N GLN A 14 -11.33 -11.68 4.11
CA GLN A 14 -11.46 -11.80 2.67
C GLN A 14 -10.82 -10.61 1.96
N GLY A 15 -9.96 -10.89 1.00
CA GLY A 15 -9.36 -9.85 0.17
C GLY A 15 -10.28 -9.45 -0.97
N VAL A 16 -9.79 -8.56 -1.84
CA VAL A 16 -10.54 -8.09 -3.00
C VAL A 16 -9.73 -8.29 -4.27
N ASN A 17 -10.42 -8.51 -5.37
CA ASN A 17 -9.78 -8.56 -6.69
C ASN A 17 -9.64 -7.16 -7.23
N ILE A 18 -8.41 -6.79 -7.63
CA ILE A 18 -8.17 -5.48 -8.23
C ILE A 18 -7.32 -5.66 -9.49
N SER A 19 -7.29 -4.64 -10.34
CA SER A 19 -6.44 -4.65 -11.51
C SER A 19 -4.99 -4.85 -11.11
N LYS A 20 -4.32 -5.82 -11.72
CA LYS A 20 -2.91 -6.09 -11.44
C LYS A 20 -2.04 -4.88 -11.79
N GLU A 21 -2.39 -4.19 -12.88
CA GLU A 21 -1.69 -2.97 -13.29
C GLU A 21 -1.76 -1.89 -12.19
N LYS A 22 -2.96 -1.66 -11.65
CA LYS A 22 -3.13 -0.69 -10.56
C LYS A 22 -2.41 -1.15 -9.28
N TYR A 23 -2.48 -2.44 -8.98
CA TYR A 23 -1.76 -3.01 -7.85
C TYR A 23 -0.27 -2.72 -7.95
N GLU A 24 0.32 -2.97 -9.12
CA GLU A 24 1.76 -2.76 -9.32
C GLU A 24 2.15 -1.28 -9.20
N VAL A 25 1.33 -0.39 -9.74
CA VAL A 25 1.58 1.07 -9.63
C VAL A 25 1.62 1.49 -8.16
N ILE A 26 0.60 1.10 -7.41
CA ILE A 26 0.50 1.50 -5.99
C ILE A 26 1.56 0.80 -5.14
N ARG A 27 1.83 -0.47 -5.40
CA ARG A 27 2.87 -1.23 -4.71
C ARG A 27 4.23 -0.56 -4.85
N LYS A 28 4.61 -0.23 -6.08
CA LYS A 28 5.90 0.44 -6.34
C LYS A 28 5.98 1.78 -5.62
N ALA A 29 4.89 2.55 -5.62
CA ALA A 29 4.86 3.84 -4.96
C ALA A 29 5.02 3.70 -3.44
N ILE A 30 4.35 2.72 -2.83
CA ILE A 30 4.47 2.44 -1.40
C ILE A 30 5.90 2.05 -1.04
N LEU A 31 6.47 1.12 -1.78
CA LEU A 31 7.82 0.64 -1.50
C LEU A 31 8.86 1.73 -1.69
N SER A 32 8.70 2.59 -2.68
CA SER A 32 9.57 3.74 -2.91
C SER A 32 9.53 4.70 -1.72
N ALA A 33 8.33 5.01 -1.22
CA ALA A 33 8.17 5.90 -0.08
C ALA A 33 8.85 5.33 1.17
N LEU A 34 8.67 4.04 1.43
CA LEU A 34 9.27 3.38 2.59
C LEU A 34 10.78 3.26 2.49
N ASP A 35 11.30 3.10 1.27
CA ASP A 35 12.74 3.05 1.06
C ASP A 35 13.37 4.40 1.38
N LYS A 36 12.73 5.50 1.00
CA LYS A 36 13.25 6.85 1.23
C LYS A 36 13.14 7.28 2.68
N GLN A 37 12.00 7.04 3.31
CA GLN A 37 11.71 7.59 4.64
C GLN A 37 11.91 6.62 5.78
N LYS A 38 12.17 5.35 5.49
CA LYS A 38 12.39 4.26 6.46
C LYS A 38 11.14 3.94 7.29
N GLU A 39 10.59 4.94 7.99
CA GLU A 39 9.34 4.79 8.76
C GLU A 39 8.41 5.92 8.38
N ILE A 40 7.13 5.62 8.18
CA ILE A 40 6.17 6.61 7.72
C ILE A 40 4.77 6.26 8.24
N SER A 41 4.00 7.28 8.62
CA SER A 41 2.62 7.09 9.01
C SER A 41 1.77 6.78 7.78
N PHE A 42 0.62 6.13 7.98
CA PHE A 42 -0.28 5.84 6.88
C PHE A 42 -0.71 7.11 6.13
N MET A 43 -1.01 8.18 6.87
CA MET A 43 -1.42 9.44 6.26
C MET A 43 -0.34 10.00 5.33
N ASN A 44 0.89 10.02 5.80
CA ASN A 44 2.01 10.53 4.99
C ASN A 44 2.33 9.60 3.82
N LEU A 45 2.19 8.30 4.02
CA LEU A 45 2.35 7.32 2.95
C LEU A 45 1.33 7.57 1.85
N SER A 46 0.07 7.76 2.22
CA SER A 46 -1.00 8.01 1.26
C SER A 46 -0.75 9.30 0.46
N ARG A 47 -0.30 10.35 1.14
CA ARG A 47 0.04 11.62 0.49
C ARG A 47 1.19 11.46 -0.49
N ASP A 48 2.22 10.71 -0.11
CA ASP A 48 3.38 10.49 -0.97
C ASP A 48 2.98 9.69 -2.21
N VAL A 49 2.16 8.66 -2.04
CA VAL A 49 1.67 7.89 -3.18
C VAL A 49 0.84 8.76 -4.11
N GLU A 50 -0.03 9.63 -3.56
CA GLU A 50 -0.80 10.56 -4.39
C GLU A 50 0.09 11.45 -5.24
N LYS A 51 1.18 11.96 -4.66
CA LYS A 51 2.15 12.77 -5.40
C LYS A 51 2.82 11.97 -6.50
N GLN A 52 3.18 10.74 -6.23
CA GLN A 52 3.86 9.90 -7.23
C GLN A 52 2.97 9.58 -8.41
N VAL A 53 1.69 9.31 -8.19
CA VAL A 53 0.78 9.00 -9.28
C VAL A 53 0.24 10.25 -9.98
N ASN A 54 0.24 11.38 -9.28
CA ASN A 54 0.00 12.72 -9.83
C ASN A 54 -1.18 12.82 -10.80
N GLY A 55 -2.33 12.30 -10.38
CA GLY A 55 -3.56 12.38 -11.17
C GLY A 55 -3.66 11.40 -12.32
N ASN A 56 -2.65 10.58 -12.55
CA ASN A 56 -2.66 9.59 -13.62
C ASN A 56 -3.29 8.26 -13.20
N PHE A 57 -3.93 8.25 -12.05
CA PHE A 57 -4.51 7.04 -11.49
C PHE A 57 -6.04 7.15 -11.45
N GLU A 58 -6.73 6.21 -12.07
CA GLU A 58 -8.19 6.15 -12.00
C GLU A 58 -8.64 5.47 -10.72
N GLY A 59 -9.53 6.12 -9.99
CA GLY A 59 -10.08 5.59 -8.75
C GLY A 59 -9.53 6.31 -7.52
N SER A 60 -9.95 5.85 -6.35
CA SER A 60 -9.51 6.44 -5.09
C SER A 60 -8.12 5.96 -4.73
N VAL A 61 -7.13 6.85 -4.77
CA VAL A 61 -5.77 6.52 -4.39
C VAL A 61 -5.73 6.00 -2.95
N THR A 62 -6.44 6.68 -2.04
CA THR A 62 -6.48 6.27 -0.63
C THR A 62 -7.01 4.85 -0.46
N TRP A 63 -8.08 4.51 -1.19
CA TRP A 63 -8.63 3.15 -1.13
C TRP A 63 -7.61 2.10 -1.60
N TYR A 64 -6.93 2.40 -2.73
CA TYR A 64 -5.92 1.48 -3.26
C TYR A 64 -4.71 1.38 -2.35
N VAL A 65 -4.27 2.50 -1.75
CA VAL A 65 -3.16 2.47 -0.78
C VAL A 65 -3.53 1.59 0.40
N THR A 66 -4.74 1.74 0.94
CA THR A 66 -5.20 0.91 2.06
C THR A 66 -5.20 -0.56 1.68
N THR A 67 -5.78 -0.89 0.54
CA THR A 67 -5.91 -2.28 0.07
C THR A 67 -4.55 -2.92 -0.19
N VAL A 68 -3.68 -2.23 -0.90
CA VAL A 68 -2.35 -2.76 -1.24
C VAL A 68 -1.45 -2.83 0.00
N LYS A 69 -1.55 -1.84 0.88
CA LYS A 69 -0.79 -1.84 2.14
C LYS A 69 -1.14 -3.07 2.98
N LEU A 70 -2.42 -3.39 3.11
CA LEU A 70 -2.84 -4.59 3.85
C LEU A 70 -2.31 -5.86 3.20
N ASP A 71 -2.34 -5.91 1.87
CA ASP A 71 -1.80 -7.05 1.12
C ASP A 71 -0.30 -7.21 1.38
N LEU A 72 0.46 -6.11 1.35
CA LEU A 72 1.89 -6.15 1.59
C LEU A 72 2.23 -6.56 3.03
N GLU A 73 1.42 -6.14 4.00
CA GLU A 73 1.56 -6.62 5.38
C GLU A 73 1.33 -8.12 5.46
N ALA A 74 0.29 -8.63 4.80
CA ALA A 74 -0.04 -10.05 4.80
C ALA A 74 1.06 -10.89 4.13
N ARG A 75 1.75 -10.34 3.14
CA ARG A 75 2.83 -11.03 2.45
C ARG A 75 4.18 -10.88 3.15
N GLY A 76 4.23 -10.11 4.24
CA GLY A 76 5.47 -9.91 4.98
C GLY A 76 6.45 -8.95 4.33
N VAL A 77 6.00 -8.14 3.38
CA VAL A 77 6.84 -7.17 2.67
C VAL A 77 7.03 -5.90 3.50
N ILE A 78 5.97 -5.48 4.18
CA ILE A 78 6.03 -4.33 5.10
C ILE A 78 5.48 -4.75 6.45
N LYS A 79 5.76 -3.95 7.48
CA LYS A 79 5.28 -4.22 8.83
C LYS A 79 4.98 -2.94 9.57
N ARG A 80 4.19 -3.07 10.64
CA ARG A 80 3.89 -1.96 11.54
C ARG A 80 4.99 -1.84 12.56
N VAL A 81 5.36 -0.59 12.90
CA VAL A 81 6.34 -0.32 13.96
C VAL A 81 5.65 -0.42 15.32
N PRO A 82 6.09 -1.32 16.21
CA PRO A 82 5.45 -1.46 17.52
C PRO A 82 5.50 -0.18 18.34
N ASN A 83 4.44 0.08 19.09
CA ASN A 83 4.37 1.19 20.04
C ASN A 83 4.51 2.58 19.42
N SER A 84 4.30 2.72 18.12
CA SER A 84 4.34 4.03 17.46
C SER A 84 2.97 4.69 17.48
N ARG A 85 2.95 6.01 17.63
CA ARG A 85 1.73 6.82 17.61
C ARG A 85 2.01 8.13 16.88
N PRO A 86 1.39 8.40 15.71
CA PRO A 86 0.50 7.48 14.99
C PRO A 86 1.22 6.21 14.55
N GLN A 87 0.46 5.22 14.12
CA GLN A 87 1.04 3.96 13.65
C GLN A 87 1.97 4.20 12.46
N LEU A 88 3.22 3.78 12.61
CA LEU A 88 4.21 3.88 11.55
C LEU A 88 4.34 2.54 10.83
N LEU A 89 4.76 2.62 9.58
CA LEU A 89 5.01 1.47 8.71
C LEU A 89 6.46 1.49 8.26
N ARG A 90 7.02 0.32 8.00
CA ARG A 90 8.39 0.20 7.48
C ARG A 90 8.50 -1.06 6.64
N LEU A 91 9.57 -1.16 5.87
CA LEU A 91 9.89 -2.41 5.16
C LEU A 91 10.23 -3.49 6.19
N ALA A 92 9.79 -4.70 5.90
CA ALA A 92 10.08 -5.84 6.78
C ALA A 92 11.54 -6.26 6.70
#